data_46bfa1fe52a01c8ce80523984fb0c0c0
#
_entry.id   46bfa1fe52a01c8ce80523984fb0c0c0
#
_cell.length_a   1.000
_cell.length_b   1.000
_cell.length_c   1.000
_cell.angle_alpha   90.00
_cell.angle_beta   90.00
_cell.angle_gamma   90.00
#
_symmetry.space_group_name_H-M   'P 1'
#
loop_
_entity.id
_entity.type
_entity.pdbx_description
1 polymer ?
#
loop_
_entity_poly.entity_id
_entity_poly.type
_entity_poly.pdbx_seq_one_letter_code
_entity_poly.pdbx_strand_id
1 'polypeptide(L)'
;MHGAVEAFRHDLGGLRTGRASTALLDPVHVEVYGSNMPLNQVATVSTPEPRMLSVQVWDRSNVQPVEKAIRNAGLGINPIVDGQVIRLPIPELTEERRKELAKLVGQYAEKARIAVRNVRRDGMDHLKQDEKKHEISEDERKRLEHEVQKLTDDTIKDIDAVAHSKEQEILGK
;
A
#
# COMPACT_ATOMS: atom_id res chain seq x y z
N MET A 1 -5.08 14.40 8.65
CA MET A 1 -5.97 13.25 8.36
C MET A 1 -5.68 12.60 7.01
N HIS A 2 -5.44 13.37 5.96
CA HIS A 2 -5.08 12.84 4.64
C HIS A 2 -3.83 11.94 4.68
N GLY A 3 -2.80 12.35 5.44
CA GLY A 3 -1.59 11.55 5.61
C GLY A 3 -1.83 10.19 6.26
N ALA A 4 -2.81 10.10 7.18
CA ALA A 4 -3.18 8.83 7.81
C ALA A 4 -3.83 7.88 6.79
N VAL A 5 -4.66 8.39 5.90
CA VAL A 5 -5.29 7.60 4.83
C VAL A 5 -4.24 7.11 3.84
N GLU A 6 -3.30 7.97 3.46
CA GLU A 6 -2.23 7.59 2.54
C GLU A 6 -1.31 6.54 3.14
N ALA A 7 -0.93 6.66 4.42
CA ALA A 7 -0.13 5.67 5.12
C ALA A 7 -0.88 4.33 5.18
N PHE A 8 -2.19 4.37 5.43
CA PHE A 8 -3.03 3.19 5.44
C PHE A 8 -3.06 2.49 4.07
N ARG A 9 -3.23 3.26 3.00
CA ARG A 9 -3.22 2.73 1.63
C ARG A 9 -1.86 2.13 1.29
N HIS A 10 -0.78 2.76 1.73
CA HIS A 10 0.58 2.25 1.54
C HIS A 10 0.77 0.91 2.25
N ASP A 11 0.32 0.80 3.51
CA ASP A 11 0.38 -0.45 4.28
C ASP A 11 -0.41 -1.56 3.59
N LEU A 12 -1.61 -1.24 3.07
CA LEU A 12 -2.43 -2.20 2.34
C LEU A 12 -1.78 -2.65 1.02
N GLY A 13 -1.06 -1.75 0.35
CA GLY A 13 -0.37 -2.07 -0.91
C GLY A 13 0.69 -3.14 -0.76
N GLY A 14 1.27 -3.28 0.43
CA GLY A 14 2.24 -4.32 0.74
C GLY A 14 1.64 -5.70 1.01
N LEU A 15 0.32 -5.81 1.13
CA LEU A 15 -0.35 -7.07 1.40
C LEU A 15 -0.63 -7.84 0.10
N ARG A 16 -0.33 -9.13 0.11
CA ARG A 16 -0.53 -10.01 -1.02
C ARG A 16 -1.98 -10.51 -1.04
N THR A 17 -2.66 -10.28 -2.16
CA THR A 17 -4.09 -10.60 -2.30
C THR A 17 -4.37 -11.88 -3.09
N GLY A 18 -3.32 -12.56 -3.56
CA GLY A 18 -3.46 -13.73 -4.43
C GLY A 18 -3.55 -13.40 -5.91
N ARG A 19 -3.55 -12.11 -6.25
CA ARG A 19 -3.54 -11.64 -7.64
C ARG A 19 -2.19 -11.05 -8.00
N ALA A 20 -1.78 -11.22 -9.25
CA ALA A 20 -0.58 -10.60 -9.75
C ALA A 20 -0.76 -9.08 -9.85
N SER A 21 0.25 -8.33 -9.42
CA SER A 21 0.26 -6.89 -9.55
C SER A 21 1.68 -6.44 -9.86
N THR A 22 1.83 -5.55 -10.83
CA THR A 22 3.15 -4.99 -11.17
C THR A 22 3.78 -4.28 -9.97
N ALA A 23 2.96 -3.79 -9.05
CA ALA A 23 3.44 -3.12 -7.84
C ALA A 23 4.25 -4.04 -6.92
N LEU A 24 4.10 -5.37 -7.01
CA LEU A 24 4.90 -6.32 -6.25
C LEU A 24 6.39 -6.19 -6.57
N LEU A 25 6.73 -5.73 -7.76
CA LEU A 25 8.10 -5.58 -8.22
C LEU A 25 8.66 -4.15 -8.06
N ASP A 26 7.84 -3.20 -7.59
CA ASP A 26 8.27 -1.82 -7.41
C ASP A 26 9.52 -1.67 -6.53
N PRO A 27 9.66 -2.40 -5.40
CA PRO A 27 10.85 -2.28 -4.58
C PRO A 27 12.08 -3.00 -5.13
N VAL A 28 11.95 -3.75 -6.22
CA VAL A 28 13.06 -4.52 -6.78
C VAL A 28 14.02 -3.61 -7.52
N HIS A 29 15.29 -3.65 -7.12
CA HIS A 29 16.37 -2.94 -7.79
C HIS A 29 17.36 -3.96 -8.35
N VAL A 30 17.81 -3.72 -9.55
CA VAL A 30 18.72 -4.61 -10.28
C VAL A 30 20.09 -3.96 -10.38
N GLU A 31 21.14 -4.71 -10.10
CA GLU A 31 22.51 -4.24 -10.30
C GLU A 31 22.94 -4.56 -11.73
N VAL A 32 22.97 -3.52 -12.58
CA VAL A 32 23.36 -3.62 -13.98
C VAL A 32 24.25 -2.43 -14.33
N TYR A 33 25.17 -2.64 -15.26
CA TYR A 33 26.11 -1.60 -15.72
C TYR A 33 26.84 -0.88 -14.57
N GLY A 34 27.10 -1.61 -13.48
CA GLY A 34 27.81 -1.06 -12.32
C GLY A 34 26.99 -0.16 -11.41
N SER A 35 25.66 -0.10 -11.59
CA SER A 35 24.78 0.71 -10.73
C SER A 35 23.49 -0.01 -10.45
N ASN A 36 22.81 0.40 -9.36
CA ASN A 36 21.49 -0.10 -9.01
C ASN A 36 20.43 0.68 -9.78
N MET A 37 19.58 -0.03 -10.50
CA MET A 37 18.50 0.57 -11.28
C MET A 37 17.16 -0.06 -10.90
N PRO A 38 16.05 0.73 -10.86
CA PRO A 38 14.72 0.14 -10.72
C PRO A 38 14.44 -0.86 -11.85
N LEU A 39 13.71 -1.91 -11.53
CA LEU A 39 13.41 -2.96 -12.51
C LEU A 39 12.74 -2.42 -13.78
N ASN A 40 11.87 -1.42 -13.62
CA ASN A 40 11.15 -0.83 -14.77
C ASN A 40 12.04 -0.06 -15.74
N GLN A 41 13.29 0.19 -15.40
CA GLN A 41 14.27 0.83 -16.28
C GLN A 41 15.10 -0.17 -17.10
N VAL A 42 14.98 -1.45 -16.82
CA VAL A 42 15.71 -2.50 -17.54
C VAL A 42 14.79 -3.55 -18.16
N ALA A 43 13.49 -3.49 -17.84
CA ALA A 43 12.52 -4.47 -18.29
C ALA A 43 11.11 -3.89 -18.34
N THR A 44 10.24 -4.55 -19.10
CA THR A 44 8.81 -4.26 -19.12
C THR A 44 8.09 -5.29 -18.28
N VAL A 45 7.32 -4.84 -17.29
CA VAL A 45 6.54 -5.71 -16.39
C VAL A 45 5.08 -5.67 -16.79
N SER A 46 4.47 -6.84 -16.93
CA SER A 46 3.04 -6.97 -17.28
C SER A 46 2.39 -8.11 -16.51
N THR A 47 1.06 -8.14 -16.54
CA THR A 47 0.27 -9.19 -15.89
C THR A 47 -0.57 -9.88 -16.97
N PRO A 48 0.01 -10.88 -17.71
CA PRO A 48 -0.76 -11.55 -18.78
C PRO A 48 -1.91 -12.39 -18.25
N GLU A 49 -1.82 -12.83 -16.99
CA GLU A 49 -2.86 -13.60 -16.32
C GLU A 49 -3.04 -13.08 -14.90
N PRO A 50 -4.21 -13.33 -14.24
CA PRO A 50 -4.48 -12.83 -12.90
C PRO A 50 -3.47 -13.27 -11.83
N ARG A 51 -2.79 -14.41 -12.03
CA ARG A 51 -1.78 -14.91 -11.08
C ARG A 51 -0.42 -15.13 -11.72
N MET A 52 -0.11 -14.36 -12.75
CA MET A 52 1.20 -14.44 -13.40
C MET A 52 1.71 -13.07 -13.74
N LEU A 53 2.95 -12.78 -13.31
CA LEU A 53 3.69 -11.61 -13.77
C LEU A 53 4.64 -12.05 -14.88
N SER A 54 4.82 -11.18 -15.86
CA SER A 54 5.78 -11.37 -16.94
C SER A 54 6.75 -10.19 -16.95
N VAL A 55 8.04 -10.49 -16.91
CA VAL A 55 9.10 -9.48 -16.96
C VAL A 55 9.88 -9.71 -18.25
N GLN A 56 9.70 -8.80 -19.21
CA GLN A 56 10.46 -8.85 -20.46
C GLN A 56 11.70 -7.99 -20.31
N VAL A 57 12.84 -8.62 -20.23
CA VAL A 57 14.12 -7.92 -20.09
C VAL A 57 14.58 -7.44 -21.47
N TRP A 58 14.93 -6.15 -21.56
CA TRP A 58 15.26 -5.53 -22.84
C TRP A 58 16.63 -5.96 -23.37
N ASP A 59 17.59 -6.20 -22.48
CA ASP A 59 18.95 -6.64 -22.84
C ASP A 59 19.16 -8.06 -22.33
N ARG A 60 19.49 -8.97 -23.23
CA ARG A 60 19.71 -10.39 -22.90
C ARG A 60 20.78 -10.56 -21.80
N SER A 61 21.78 -9.70 -21.76
CA SER A 61 22.84 -9.78 -20.76
C SER A 61 22.34 -9.45 -19.35
N ASN A 62 21.19 -8.79 -19.23
CA ASN A 62 20.60 -8.40 -17.93
C ASN A 62 19.62 -9.44 -17.36
N VAL A 63 19.35 -10.53 -18.10
CA VAL A 63 18.38 -11.55 -17.64
C VAL A 63 18.80 -12.17 -16.32
N GLN A 64 20.05 -12.59 -16.19
CA GLN A 64 20.54 -13.20 -14.95
C GLN A 64 20.57 -12.23 -13.78
N PRO A 65 21.05 -10.98 -13.92
CA PRO A 65 20.94 -9.99 -12.83
C PRO A 65 19.51 -9.72 -12.40
N VAL A 66 18.56 -9.65 -13.34
CA VAL A 66 17.15 -9.43 -13.02
C VAL A 66 16.58 -10.62 -12.26
N GLU A 67 16.83 -11.84 -12.72
CA GLU A 67 16.39 -13.06 -12.05
C GLU A 67 16.92 -13.10 -10.61
N LYS A 68 18.20 -12.83 -10.42
CA LYS A 68 18.84 -12.83 -9.11
C LYS A 68 18.21 -11.78 -8.19
N ALA A 69 17.97 -10.58 -8.70
CA ALA A 69 17.34 -9.50 -7.93
C ALA A 69 15.95 -9.90 -7.46
N ILE A 70 15.16 -10.54 -8.31
CA ILE A 70 13.81 -11.01 -7.97
C ILE A 70 13.88 -12.10 -6.90
N ARG A 71 14.78 -13.07 -7.03
CA ARG A 71 14.96 -14.12 -6.02
C ARG A 71 15.32 -13.54 -4.66
N ASN A 72 16.24 -12.58 -4.65
CA ASN A 72 16.76 -11.98 -3.43
C ASN A 72 15.82 -10.97 -2.79
N ALA A 73 14.75 -10.59 -3.49
CA ALA A 73 13.78 -9.62 -2.97
C ALA A 73 12.85 -10.21 -1.90
N GLY A 74 12.89 -11.52 -1.68
CA GLY A 74 12.10 -12.15 -0.63
C GLY A 74 10.60 -12.20 -0.91
N LEU A 75 10.21 -12.22 -2.18
CA LEU A 75 8.80 -12.21 -2.58
C LEU A 75 8.12 -13.59 -2.46
N GLY A 76 8.90 -14.64 -2.21
CA GLY A 76 8.35 -16.01 -2.14
C GLY A 76 7.89 -16.54 -3.48
N ILE A 77 8.42 -16.01 -4.58
CA ILE A 77 8.06 -16.36 -5.94
C ILE A 77 9.30 -16.96 -6.62
N ASN A 78 9.11 -18.08 -7.33
CA ASN A 78 10.17 -18.70 -8.10
C ASN A 78 10.13 -18.21 -9.54
N PRO A 79 11.12 -17.42 -10.00
CA PRO A 79 11.15 -16.96 -11.38
C PRO A 79 11.48 -18.11 -12.34
N ILE A 80 10.79 -18.14 -13.48
CA ILE A 80 11.03 -19.10 -14.56
C ILE A 80 11.55 -18.31 -15.75
N VAL A 81 12.81 -18.56 -16.13
CA VAL A 81 13.45 -17.86 -17.25
C VAL A 81 13.13 -18.59 -18.56
N ASP A 82 12.62 -17.84 -19.53
CA ASP A 82 12.33 -18.32 -20.87
C ASP A 82 12.87 -17.27 -21.87
N GLY A 83 14.11 -17.46 -22.34
CA GLY A 83 14.78 -16.49 -23.19
C GLY A 83 15.02 -15.18 -22.46
N GLN A 84 14.42 -14.10 -22.98
CA GLN A 84 14.48 -12.77 -22.36
C GLN A 84 13.26 -12.47 -21.50
N VAL A 85 12.35 -13.42 -21.35
CA VAL A 85 11.15 -13.27 -20.54
C VAL A 85 11.31 -14.08 -19.26
N ILE A 86 11.03 -13.44 -18.13
CA ILE A 86 11.01 -14.10 -16.82
C ILE A 86 9.55 -14.15 -16.37
N ARG A 87 9.04 -15.35 -16.16
CA ARG A 87 7.67 -15.55 -15.69
C ARG A 87 7.67 -15.73 -14.18
N LEU A 88 6.74 -15.08 -13.53
CA LEU A 88 6.60 -15.11 -12.08
C LEU A 88 5.21 -15.62 -11.72
N PRO A 89 5.04 -16.96 -11.58
CA PRO A 89 3.75 -17.48 -11.14
C PRO A 89 3.52 -17.10 -9.67
N ILE A 90 2.36 -16.51 -9.41
CA ILE A 90 1.97 -16.13 -8.04
C ILE A 90 1.30 -17.33 -7.39
N PRO A 91 1.85 -17.89 -6.30
CA PRO A 91 1.23 -19.00 -5.61
C PRO A 91 -0.14 -18.62 -5.08
N GLU A 92 -1.06 -19.58 -5.10
CA GLU A 92 -2.37 -19.40 -4.53
C GLU A 92 -2.26 -19.24 -3.02
N LEU A 93 -3.03 -18.30 -2.45
CA LEU A 93 -3.07 -18.12 -1.00
C LEU A 93 -3.87 -19.23 -0.35
N THR A 94 -3.34 -19.80 0.74
CA THR A 94 -4.10 -20.74 1.55
C THR A 94 -5.22 -20.00 2.28
N GLU A 95 -6.27 -20.74 2.66
CA GLU A 95 -7.37 -20.15 3.43
C GLU A 95 -6.87 -19.56 4.75
N GLU A 96 -5.97 -20.26 5.43
CA GLU A 96 -5.34 -19.77 6.66
C GLU A 96 -4.62 -18.43 6.43
N ARG A 97 -3.83 -18.34 5.35
CA ARG A 97 -3.09 -17.11 5.03
C ARG A 97 -4.03 -15.97 4.68
N ARG A 98 -5.12 -16.26 3.97
CA ARG A 98 -6.15 -15.24 3.68
C ARG A 98 -6.75 -14.67 4.94
N LYS A 99 -7.06 -15.51 5.92
CA LYS A 99 -7.59 -15.08 7.22
C LYS A 99 -6.59 -14.20 7.98
N GLU A 100 -5.31 -14.59 7.98
CA GLU A 100 -4.26 -13.79 8.59
C GLU A 100 -4.12 -12.40 7.94
N LEU A 101 -4.17 -12.36 6.60
CA LEU A 101 -4.10 -11.10 5.86
C LEU A 101 -5.30 -10.21 6.12
N ALA A 102 -6.50 -10.79 6.18
CA ALA A 102 -7.71 -10.03 6.52
C ALA A 102 -7.62 -9.43 7.92
N LYS A 103 -7.06 -10.18 8.87
CA LYS A 103 -6.82 -9.68 10.22
C LYS A 103 -5.82 -8.52 10.22
N LEU A 104 -4.76 -8.60 9.40
CA LEU A 104 -3.80 -7.51 9.26
C LEU A 104 -4.45 -6.25 8.70
N VAL A 105 -5.36 -6.37 7.74
CA VAL A 105 -6.13 -5.23 7.23
C VAL A 105 -6.87 -4.55 8.38
N GLY A 106 -7.52 -5.32 9.24
CA GLY A 106 -8.21 -4.78 10.42
C GLY A 106 -7.27 -4.04 11.37
N GLN A 107 -6.08 -4.58 11.59
CA GLN A 107 -5.07 -3.94 12.44
C GLN A 107 -4.55 -2.64 11.84
N TYR A 108 -4.27 -2.62 10.54
CA TYR A 108 -3.84 -1.40 9.86
C TYR A 108 -4.95 -0.35 9.84
N ALA A 109 -6.20 -0.77 9.66
CA ALA A 109 -7.34 0.14 9.71
C ALA A 109 -7.47 0.79 11.09
N GLU A 110 -7.32 0.02 12.17
CA GLU A 110 -7.38 0.56 13.53
C GLU A 110 -6.23 1.53 13.79
N LYS A 111 -5.03 1.21 13.34
CA LYS A 111 -3.89 2.12 13.43
C LYS A 111 -4.19 3.45 12.73
N ALA A 112 -4.79 3.39 11.54
CA ALA A 112 -5.17 4.58 10.79
C ALA A 112 -6.24 5.40 11.52
N ARG A 113 -7.25 4.75 12.10
CA ARG A 113 -8.30 5.43 12.88
C ARG A 113 -7.71 6.15 14.09
N ILE A 114 -6.80 5.50 14.80
CA ILE A 114 -6.10 6.10 15.95
C ILE A 114 -5.33 7.35 15.50
N ALA A 115 -4.62 7.27 14.39
CA ALA A 115 -3.89 8.43 13.85
C ALA A 115 -4.83 9.59 13.51
N VAL A 116 -5.98 9.30 12.90
CA VAL A 116 -7.00 10.32 12.59
C VAL A 116 -7.55 10.95 13.87
N ARG A 117 -7.86 10.14 14.88
CA ARG A 117 -8.38 10.65 16.16
C ARG A 117 -7.34 11.51 16.88
N ASN A 118 -6.06 11.17 16.80
CA ASN A 118 -5.00 11.97 17.39
C ASN A 118 -4.88 13.34 16.71
N VAL A 119 -4.96 13.37 15.36
CA VAL A 119 -4.96 14.63 14.62
C VAL A 119 -6.19 15.47 15.00
N ARG A 120 -7.36 14.85 15.13
CA ARG A 120 -8.58 15.52 15.58
C ARG A 120 -8.38 16.17 16.95
N ARG A 121 -7.87 15.42 17.91
CA ARG A 121 -7.64 15.92 19.27
C ARG A 121 -6.68 17.13 19.26
N ASP A 122 -5.58 17.01 18.52
CA ASP A 122 -4.61 18.10 18.40
C ASP A 122 -5.25 19.33 17.77
N GLY A 123 -6.08 19.15 16.75
CA GLY A 123 -6.81 20.24 16.12
C GLY A 123 -7.79 20.92 17.07
N MET A 124 -8.54 20.13 17.84
CA MET A 124 -9.48 20.68 18.84
C MET A 124 -8.76 21.46 19.93
N ASP A 125 -7.65 20.93 20.42
CA ASP A 125 -6.84 21.62 21.45
C ASP A 125 -6.27 22.94 20.91
N HIS A 126 -5.81 22.94 19.67
CA HIS A 126 -5.30 24.13 19.01
C HIS A 126 -6.37 25.22 18.88
N LEU A 127 -7.59 24.86 18.52
CA LEU A 127 -8.72 25.79 18.44
C LEU A 127 -9.05 26.40 19.79
N LYS A 128 -9.00 25.61 20.86
CA LYS A 128 -9.24 26.10 22.21
C LYS A 128 -8.16 27.11 22.65
N GLN A 129 -6.89 26.85 22.28
CA GLN A 129 -5.80 27.75 22.57
C GLN A 129 -5.95 29.06 21.80
N ASP A 130 -6.34 29.01 20.52
CA ASP A 130 -6.55 30.18 19.69
C ASP A 130 -7.68 31.07 20.26
N GLU A 131 -8.75 30.45 20.76
CA GLU A 131 -9.82 31.18 21.44
C GLU A 131 -9.31 31.90 22.69
N LYS A 132 -8.52 31.22 23.52
CA LYS A 132 -7.92 31.79 24.71
C LYS A 132 -7.02 32.99 24.41
N LYS A 133 -6.32 32.94 23.28
CA LYS A 133 -5.45 34.01 22.81
C LYS A 133 -6.21 35.13 22.08
N HIS A 134 -7.53 35.03 21.98
CA HIS A 134 -8.39 35.96 21.26
C HIS A 134 -8.07 36.07 19.76
N GLU A 135 -7.46 35.02 19.18
CA GLU A 135 -7.20 34.95 17.74
C GLU A 135 -8.46 34.58 16.97
N ILE A 136 -9.37 33.84 17.60
CA ILE A 136 -10.69 33.50 17.07
C ILE A 136 -11.75 33.70 18.14
N SER A 137 -13.00 33.92 17.69
CA SER A 137 -14.15 34.01 18.57
C SER A 137 -14.66 32.65 19.01
N GLU A 138 -15.53 32.66 20.03
CA GLU A 138 -16.20 31.44 20.49
C GLU A 138 -17.02 30.81 19.34
N ASP A 139 -17.75 31.63 18.58
CA ASP A 139 -18.57 31.16 17.45
C ASP A 139 -17.72 30.54 16.36
N GLU A 140 -16.58 31.15 16.04
CA GLU A 140 -15.63 30.58 15.07
C GLU A 140 -15.05 29.27 15.58
N ARG A 141 -14.69 29.18 16.85
CA ARG A 141 -14.19 27.94 17.45
C ARG A 141 -15.22 26.82 17.28
N LYS A 142 -16.49 27.08 17.64
CA LYS A 142 -17.56 26.08 17.51
C LYS A 142 -17.75 25.61 16.08
N ARG A 143 -17.72 26.55 15.14
CA ARG A 143 -17.87 26.22 13.71
C ARG A 143 -16.70 25.35 13.21
N LEU A 144 -15.46 25.72 13.58
CA LEU A 144 -14.28 24.98 13.16
C LEU A 144 -14.20 23.61 13.83
N GLU A 145 -14.61 23.48 15.10
CA GLU A 145 -14.71 22.19 15.77
C GLU A 145 -15.70 21.26 15.05
N HIS A 146 -16.83 21.82 14.59
CA HIS A 146 -17.80 21.07 13.82
C HIS A 146 -17.22 20.57 12.49
N GLU A 147 -16.48 21.43 11.79
CA GLU A 147 -15.81 21.06 10.54
C GLU A 147 -14.75 19.99 10.76
N VAL A 148 -13.97 20.07 11.83
CA VAL A 148 -12.96 19.07 12.18
C VAL A 148 -13.63 17.73 12.49
N GLN A 149 -14.76 17.77 13.22
CA GLN A 149 -15.49 16.55 13.54
C GLN A 149 -16.07 15.88 12.28
N LYS A 150 -16.62 16.70 11.37
CA LYS A 150 -17.15 16.20 10.10
C LYS A 150 -16.04 15.55 9.25
N LEU A 151 -14.90 16.22 9.15
CA LEU A 151 -13.75 15.70 8.41
C LEU A 151 -13.26 14.38 9.04
N THR A 152 -13.25 14.30 10.36
CA THR A 152 -12.88 13.09 11.09
C THR A 152 -13.82 11.93 10.75
N ASP A 153 -15.13 12.18 10.82
CA ASP A 153 -16.15 11.17 10.53
C ASP A 153 -16.05 10.68 9.08
N ASP A 154 -15.91 11.60 8.13
CA ASP A 154 -15.78 11.27 6.70
C ASP A 154 -14.50 10.48 6.43
N THR A 155 -13.39 10.85 7.08
CA THR A 155 -12.11 10.16 6.91
C THR A 155 -12.16 8.74 7.46
N ILE A 156 -12.79 8.54 8.62
CA ILE A 156 -12.96 7.21 9.21
C ILE A 156 -13.86 6.34 8.32
N LYS A 157 -14.91 6.92 7.73
CA LYS A 157 -15.76 6.21 6.76
C LYS A 157 -14.95 5.73 5.57
N ASP A 158 -14.06 6.57 5.05
CA ASP A 158 -13.19 6.21 3.94
C ASP A 158 -12.25 5.06 4.32
N ILE A 159 -11.66 5.11 5.50
CA ILE A 159 -10.80 4.05 6.00
C ILE A 159 -11.59 2.74 6.08
N ASP A 160 -12.78 2.77 6.64
CA ASP A 160 -13.63 1.58 6.79
C ASP A 160 -14.03 1.01 5.43
N ALA A 161 -14.35 1.86 4.45
CA ALA A 161 -14.70 1.43 3.10
C ALA A 161 -13.51 0.78 2.39
N VAL A 162 -12.32 1.37 2.50
CA VAL A 162 -11.10 0.82 1.91
C VAL A 162 -10.73 -0.50 2.57
N ALA A 163 -10.84 -0.60 3.89
CA ALA A 163 -10.57 -1.83 4.64
C ALA A 163 -11.51 -2.95 4.22
N HIS A 164 -12.81 -2.66 4.14
CA HIS A 164 -13.81 -3.64 3.74
C HIS A 164 -13.56 -4.15 2.32
N SER A 165 -13.28 -3.26 1.40
CA SER A 165 -12.96 -3.60 0.01
C SER A 165 -11.74 -4.49 -0.08
N LYS A 166 -10.69 -4.19 0.68
CA LYS A 166 -9.47 -5.00 0.70
C LYS A 166 -9.70 -6.38 1.31
N GLU A 167 -10.47 -6.45 2.39
CA GLU A 167 -10.85 -7.72 3.00
C GLU A 167 -11.61 -8.62 2.02
N GLN A 168 -12.56 -8.05 1.28
CA GLN A 168 -13.31 -8.79 0.27
C GLN A 168 -12.39 -9.31 -0.84
N GLU A 169 -11.45 -8.50 -1.29
CA GLU A 169 -10.47 -8.89 -2.29
C GLU A 169 -9.59 -10.05 -1.81
N ILE A 170 -9.10 -9.99 -0.57
CA ILE A 170 -8.26 -11.03 0.03
C ILE A 170 -9.04 -12.33 0.20
N LEU A 171 -10.28 -12.25 0.67
CA LEU A 171 -11.11 -13.42 0.91
C LEU A 171 -11.73 -13.99 -0.37
N GLY A 172 -11.57 -13.31 -1.51
CA GLY A 172 -12.08 -13.76 -2.80
C GLY A 172 -13.58 -13.60 -2.98
N LYS A 173 -14.16 -12.65 -2.26
CA LYS A 173 -15.61 -12.37 -2.31
C LYS A 173 -15.96 -11.18 -3.19
#